data_e6a7f525f8f979fef5b3180ec032a003
#
_entry.id   e6a7f525f8f979fef5b3180ec032a003
#
_cell.length_a   1.000
_cell.length_b   1.000
_cell.length_c   1.000
_cell.angle_alpha   90.00
_cell.angle_beta   90.00
_cell.angle_gamma   90.00
#
_symmetry.space_group_name_H-M   'P 1'
#
loop_
_entity.id
_entity.type
_entity.pdbx_description
1 polymer ?
#
loop_
_entity_poly.entity_id
_entity_poly.type
_entity_poly.pdbx_seq_one_letter_code
_entity_poly.pdbx_strand_id
1 'polypeptide(L)'
;LIHRDWFAWGTHIPKVIEPQFNTLWAITDFTAENGATRIVPGSQNWSWDKEAKPDQIVQAEMSRGSVLLYTGTVLHGGGQNKSKNPRVGLNLTYCLAWLRQQENQYLSCPPHIAKSLDEELQELIGYTQGTYGLGYFSDPEKPAEKFDLMVPELALGRGPRHRAEFNTDQLSKVEST
;
A
#
# COMPACT_ATOMS: atom_id res chain seq x y z
N LEU A 1 5.59 19.68 8.74
CA LEU A 1 4.27 19.39 9.31
C LEU A 1 4.24 17.93 9.73
N ILE A 2 3.63 17.60 10.88
CA ILE A 2 3.34 16.22 11.29
C ILE A 2 1.91 15.92 10.83
N HIS A 3 1.68 14.77 10.21
CA HIS A 3 0.41 14.35 9.61
C HIS A 3 0.25 12.82 9.62
N ARG A 4 -0.91 12.35 9.19
CA ARG A 4 -1.21 10.95 8.88
C ARG A 4 -1.52 10.82 7.39
N ASP A 5 -1.13 9.72 6.76
CA ASP A 5 -1.38 9.42 5.34
C ASP A 5 -2.70 8.66 5.16
N TRP A 6 -3.78 9.21 5.66
CA TRP A 6 -5.05 8.48 5.67
C TRP A 6 -6.05 8.94 4.59
N PHE A 7 -5.82 10.15 4.05
CA PHE A 7 -6.81 10.84 3.24
C PHE A 7 -6.94 10.35 1.79
N ALA A 8 -6.03 9.50 1.29
CA ALA A 8 -6.06 9.06 -0.11
C ALA A 8 -7.38 8.38 -0.49
N TRP A 9 -8.01 7.67 0.43
CA TRP A 9 -9.28 6.96 0.21
C TRP A 9 -10.48 7.63 0.87
N GLY A 10 -10.36 8.89 1.25
CA GLY A 10 -11.42 9.69 1.86
C GLY A 10 -11.67 9.35 3.33
N THR A 11 -12.69 10.01 3.90
CA THR A 11 -13.01 9.91 5.33
C THR A 11 -13.99 8.79 5.66
N HIS A 12 -14.40 7.98 4.67
CA HIS A 12 -15.44 6.96 4.84
C HIS A 12 -14.92 5.60 5.27
N ILE A 13 -13.59 5.37 5.23
CA ILE A 13 -13.02 4.13 5.75
C ILE A 13 -13.12 4.17 7.29
N PRO A 14 -13.68 3.12 7.92
CA PRO A 14 -13.71 3.04 9.38
C PRO A 14 -12.30 3.16 9.98
N LYS A 15 -12.15 3.97 11.02
CA LYS A 15 -10.86 4.27 11.66
C LYS A 15 -10.15 3.05 12.27
N VAL A 16 -10.87 1.95 12.44
CA VAL A 16 -10.33 0.67 12.90
C VAL A 16 -9.57 -0.08 11.81
N ILE A 17 -9.77 0.31 10.55
CA ILE A 17 -9.09 -0.29 9.40
C ILE A 17 -7.83 0.52 9.11
N GLU A 18 -6.69 -0.15 9.05
CA GLU A 18 -5.44 0.46 8.56
C GLU A 18 -5.34 0.26 7.05
N PRO A 19 -5.61 1.28 6.23
CA PRO A 19 -5.70 1.13 4.78
C PRO A 19 -4.33 1.10 4.09
N GLN A 20 -3.29 1.57 4.78
CA GLN A 20 -2.01 1.91 4.17
C GLN A 20 -0.83 1.46 5.02
N PHE A 21 0.19 0.95 4.32
CA PHE A 21 1.48 0.61 4.90
C PHE A 21 2.59 1.24 4.05
N ASN A 22 3.54 1.91 4.71
CA ASN A 22 4.64 2.61 4.08
C ASN A 22 5.98 1.93 4.38
N THR A 23 6.84 1.89 3.37
CA THR A 23 8.23 1.49 3.51
C THR A 23 9.11 2.63 2.99
N LEU A 24 9.83 3.29 3.90
CA LEU A 24 10.74 4.38 3.55
C LEU A 24 12.17 3.89 3.61
N TRP A 25 12.77 3.74 2.44
CA TRP A 25 14.13 3.22 2.25
C TRP A 25 15.15 4.35 2.27
N ALA A 26 16.19 4.22 3.08
CA ALA A 26 17.28 5.18 3.14
C ALA A 26 18.26 4.95 1.97
N ILE A 27 18.19 5.80 0.97
CA ILE A 27 19.15 5.79 -0.15
C ILE A 27 20.44 6.50 0.23
N THR A 28 20.34 7.48 1.12
CA THR A 28 21.47 8.08 1.85
C THR A 28 21.25 7.87 3.35
N ASP A 29 22.26 8.11 4.18
CA ASP A 29 22.04 8.12 5.63
C ASP A 29 20.97 9.14 6.02
N PHE A 30 20.15 8.80 7.01
CA PHE A 30 19.17 9.69 7.62
C PHE A 30 19.68 10.06 9.01
N THR A 31 19.97 11.34 9.22
CA THR A 31 20.48 11.88 10.48
C THR A 31 19.60 13.03 10.98
N ALA A 32 19.72 13.37 12.25
CA ALA A 32 19.03 14.53 12.79
C ALA A 32 19.38 15.81 12.04
N GLU A 33 20.62 15.97 11.60
CA GLU A 33 21.11 17.15 10.88
C GLU A 33 20.53 17.26 9.47
N ASN A 34 20.47 16.11 8.72
CA ASN A 34 19.97 16.13 7.35
C ASN A 34 18.44 15.94 7.25
N GLY A 35 17.74 15.99 8.37
CA GLY A 35 16.28 15.98 8.42
C GLY A 35 15.68 14.58 8.33
N ALA A 36 16.21 13.63 9.06
CA ALA A 36 15.59 12.31 9.23
C ALA A 36 14.09 12.43 9.50
N THR A 37 13.31 11.48 8.99
CA THR A 37 11.87 11.45 9.13
C THR A 37 11.48 11.51 10.61
N ARG A 38 10.60 12.44 10.94
CA ARG A 38 10.02 12.56 12.27
C ARG A 38 8.84 11.61 12.38
N ILE A 39 8.77 10.88 13.48
CA ILE A 39 7.72 9.91 13.74
C ILE A 39 7.29 9.96 15.20
N VAL A 40 6.03 9.65 15.46
CA VAL A 40 5.49 9.58 16.82
C VAL A 40 5.13 8.12 17.10
N PRO A 41 6.00 7.35 17.74
CA PRO A 41 5.75 5.94 18.01
C PRO A 41 4.47 5.72 18.81
N GLY A 42 3.67 4.73 18.41
CA GLY A 42 2.41 4.39 19.09
C GLY A 42 1.23 5.29 18.73
N SER A 43 1.42 6.32 17.90
CA SER A 43 0.35 7.28 17.56
C SER A 43 -0.75 6.71 16.67
N GLN A 44 -0.55 5.55 16.05
CA GLN A 44 -1.62 4.83 15.35
C GLN A 44 -2.78 4.46 16.27
N ASN A 45 -2.51 4.32 17.58
CA ASN A 45 -3.51 3.99 18.59
C ASN A 45 -4.14 5.23 19.26
N TRP A 46 -3.76 6.44 18.81
CA TRP A 46 -4.28 7.66 19.41
C TRP A 46 -5.59 8.08 18.78
N SER A 47 -6.39 8.82 19.56
CA SER A 47 -7.54 9.54 19.02
C SER A 47 -7.10 10.51 17.89
N TRP A 48 -7.98 10.74 16.93
CA TRP A 48 -7.63 11.50 15.72
C TRP A 48 -7.39 12.98 15.96
N ASP A 49 -7.97 13.52 17.02
CA ASP A 49 -7.84 14.90 17.49
C ASP A 49 -6.61 15.12 18.38
N LYS A 50 -5.90 14.04 18.75
CA LYS A 50 -4.72 14.16 19.59
C LYS A 50 -3.52 14.62 18.78
N GLU A 51 -2.96 15.75 19.19
CA GLU A 51 -1.72 16.29 18.65
C GLU A 51 -0.49 15.77 19.41
N ALA A 52 0.62 15.65 18.68
CA ALA A 52 1.88 15.23 19.26
C ALA A 52 2.58 16.41 19.94
N LYS A 53 3.05 16.19 21.16
CA LYS A 53 3.95 17.13 21.83
C LYS A 53 5.39 16.97 21.30
N PRO A 54 6.23 18.01 21.39
CA PRO A 54 7.60 17.96 20.88
C PRO A 54 8.45 16.80 21.44
N ASP A 55 8.27 16.45 22.70
CA ASP A 55 8.96 15.37 23.39
C ASP A 55 8.53 13.95 22.97
N GLN A 56 7.41 13.83 22.27
CA GLN A 56 6.89 12.58 21.73
C GLN A 56 7.34 12.31 20.29
N ILE A 57 7.96 13.30 19.65
CA ILE A 57 8.42 13.22 18.27
C ILE A 57 9.88 12.77 18.26
N VAL A 58 10.15 11.64 17.64
CA VAL A 58 11.50 11.13 17.44
C VAL A 58 11.91 11.25 15.98
N GLN A 59 13.21 11.36 15.72
CA GLN A 59 13.77 11.30 14.38
C GLN A 59 14.20 9.85 14.09
N ALA A 60 13.72 9.30 12.98
CA ALA A 60 14.10 7.98 12.53
C ALA A 60 15.48 8.05 11.85
N GLU A 61 16.52 8.16 12.66
CA GLU A 61 17.90 8.10 12.19
C GLU A 61 18.23 6.67 11.79
N MET A 62 18.79 6.51 10.59
CA MET A 62 19.10 5.20 10.04
C MET A 62 20.19 5.28 8.98
N SER A 63 20.99 4.24 8.88
CA SER A 63 22.03 4.14 7.87
C SER A 63 21.47 3.88 6.48
N ARG A 64 22.19 4.26 5.45
CA ARG A 64 21.91 3.88 4.07
C ARG A 64 21.62 2.37 3.96
N GLY A 65 20.59 2.02 3.22
CA GLY A 65 20.13 0.64 3.05
C GLY A 65 19.12 0.16 4.10
N SER A 66 18.91 0.93 5.18
CA SER A 66 17.86 0.63 6.15
C SER A 66 16.48 1.00 5.62
N VAL A 67 15.44 0.41 6.21
CA VAL A 67 14.05 0.72 5.91
C VAL A 67 13.27 1.05 7.18
N LEU A 68 12.51 2.15 7.14
CA LEU A 68 11.52 2.49 8.16
C LEU A 68 10.15 1.98 7.69
N LEU A 69 9.52 1.15 8.52
CA LEU A 69 8.19 0.59 8.31
C LEU A 69 7.18 1.30 9.21
N TYR A 70 6.10 1.81 8.64
CA TYR A 70 5.04 2.47 9.42
C TYR A 70 3.69 2.44 8.69
N THR A 71 2.62 2.46 9.46
CA THR A 71 1.26 2.50 8.91
C THR A 71 0.84 3.94 8.61
N GLY A 72 -0.13 4.12 7.73
CA GLY A 72 -0.60 5.46 7.34
C GLY A 72 -1.18 6.25 8.50
N THR A 73 -1.69 5.59 9.54
CA THR A 73 -2.26 6.23 10.73
C THR A 73 -1.23 6.72 11.74
N VAL A 74 0.04 6.34 11.62
CA VAL A 74 1.13 6.86 12.43
C VAL A 74 1.38 8.33 12.09
N LEU A 75 1.45 9.18 13.11
CA LEU A 75 1.86 10.57 12.97
C LEU A 75 3.33 10.66 12.56
N HIS A 76 3.58 11.27 11.41
CA HIS A 76 4.93 11.39 10.86
C HIS A 76 5.10 12.66 10.02
N GLY A 77 6.34 12.92 9.57
CA GLY A 77 6.62 14.04 8.67
C GLY A 77 8.11 14.20 8.41
N GLY A 78 8.46 14.99 7.42
CA GLY A 78 9.85 15.29 7.10
C GLY A 78 10.52 16.12 8.20
N GLY A 79 11.78 15.82 8.48
CA GLY A 79 12.65 16.70 9.25
C GLY A 79 13.20 17.84 8.39
N GLN A 80 13.64 18.90 9.03
CA GLN A 80 14.34 19.99 8.35
C GLN A 80 15.78 19.58 8.06
N ASN A 81 16.18 19.62 6.81
CA ASN A 81 17.58 19.43 6.43
C ASN A 81 18.38 20.72 6.70
N LYS A 82 19.31 20.66 7.64
CA LYS A 82 20.24 21.74 8.00
C LYS A 82 21.66 21.47 7.46
N SER A 83 21.87 20.29 6.85
CA SER A 83 23.13 19.92 6.25
C SER A 83 23.30 20.53 4.86
N LYS A 84 24.51 20.43 4.29
CA LYS A 84 24.79 20.90 2.93
C LYS A 84 24.46 19.86 1.84
N ASN A 85 24.15 18.64 2.23
CA ASN A 85 23.93 17.53 1.32
C ASN A 85 22.44 17.13 1.27
N PRO A 86 21.92 16.67 0.12
CA PRO A 86 20.57 16.17 0.03
C PRO A 86 20.43 14.85 0.81
N ARG A 87 19.28 14.66 1.47
CA ARG A 87 18.83 13.38 1.99
C ARG A 87 17.87 12.75 1.00
N VAL A 88 18.19 11.57 0.53
CA VAL A 88 17.39 10.83 -0.45
C VAL A 88 16.78 9.62 0.19
N GLY A 89 15.46 9.50 0.10
CA GLY A 89 14.68 8.34 0.52
C GLY A 89 13.72 7.91 -0.57
N LEU A 90 13.48 6.62 -0.69
CA LEU A 90 12.46 6.04 -1.55
C LEU A 90 11.30 5.58 -0.68
N ASN A 91 10.12 6.15 -0.88
CA ASN A 91 8.90 5.72 -0.20
C ASN A 91 8.07 4.84 -1.14
N LEU A 92 7.80 3.61 -0.71
CA LEU A 92 6.86 2.71 -1.38
C LEU A 92 5.66 2.53 -0.48
N THR A 93 4.49 2.84 -1.02
CA THR A 93 3.21 2.80 -0.31
C THR A 93 2.38 1.63 -0.80
N TYR A 94 1.89 0.83 0.13
CA TYR A 94 1.00 -0.30 -0.12
C TYR A 94 -0.37 -0.02 0.47
N CYS A 95 -1.41 -0.49 -0.19
CA CYS A 95 -2.77 -0.41 0.32
C CYS A 95 -3.43 -1.79 0.35
N LEU A 96 -4.53 -1.88 1.07
CA LEU A 96 -5.34 -3.09 1.08
C LEU A 96 -5.83 -3.43 -0.34
N ALA A 97 -5.83 -4.70 -0.70
CA ALA A 97 -6.10 -5.18 -2.05
C ALA A 97 -7.50 -4.81 -2.60
N TRP A 98 -8.44 -4.48 -1.74
CA TRP A 98 -9.78 -4.03 -2.13
C TRP A 98 -9.91 -2.50 -2.29
N LEU A 99 -8.83 -1.76 -2.03
CA LEU A 99 -8.77 -0.31 -2.25
C LEU A 99 -8.16 0.01 -3.62
N ARG A 100 -8.61 1.10 -4.22
CA ARG A 100 -7.95 1.61 -5.40
C ARG A 100 -6.57 2.14 -5.02
N GLN A 101 -5.54 1.72 -5.76
CA GLN A 101 -4.16 2.21 -5.60
C GLN A 101 -4.10 3.73 -5.83
N GLN A 102 -3.26 4.44 -5.08
CA GLN A 102 -3.00 5.87 -5.30
C GLN A 102 -2.42 6.12 -6.69
N GLU A 103 -1.42 5.33 -7.07
CA GLU A 103 -0.92 5.29 -8.43
C GLU A 103 -1.57 4.12 -9.19
N ASN A 104 -2.10 4.38 -10.35
CA ASN A 104 -2.71 3.34 -11.18
C ASN A 104 -1.64 2.46 -11.81
N GLN A 105 -1.27 1.38 -11.13
CA GLN A 105 -0.21 0.47 -11.57
C GLN A 105 -0.53 -0.22 -12.90
N TYR A 106 -1.79 -0.42 -13.25
CA TYR A 106 -2.15 -1.01 -14.55
C TYR A 106 -1.82 -0.09 -15.73
N LEU A 107 -1.78 1.24 -15.49
CA LEU A 107 -1.34 2.21 -16.49
C LEU A 107 0.17 2.46 -16.43
N SER A 108 0.76 2.52 -15.23
CA SER A 108 2.20 2.75 -15.04
C SER A 108 3.04 1.53 -15.39
N CYS A 109 2.50 0.33 -15.19
CA CYS A 109 3.13 -0.95 -15.49
C CYS A 109 2.12 -1.87 -16.23
N PRO A 110 1.81 -1.58 -17.50
CA PRO A 110 0.81 -2.35 -18.25
C PRO A 110 1.26 -3.80 -18.51
N PRO A 111 0.36 -4.71 -18.94
CA PRO A 111 0.64 -6.14 -19.02
C PRO A 111 1.90 -6.52 -19.78
N HIS A 112 2.24 -5.79 -20.85
CA HIS A 112 3.45 -6.08 -21.65
C HIS A 112 4.75 -5.80 -20.89
N ILE A 113 4.74 -4.87 -19.91
CA ILE A 113 5.86 -4.60 -18.99
C ILE A 113 5.78 -5.57 -17.81
N ALA A 114 4.61 -5.71 -17.20
CA ALA A 114 4.42 -6.55 -16.01
C ALA A 114 4.81 -8.01 -16.23
N LYS A 115 4.63 -8.55 -17.44
CA LYS A 115 5.06 -9.93 -17.81
C LYS A 115 6.55 -10.19 -17.59
N SER A 116 7.40 -9.16 -17.62
CA SER A 116 8.85 -9.30 -17.40
C SER A 116 9.26 -9.30 -15.93
N LEU A 117 8.34 -8.98 -15.03
CA LEU A 117 8.57 -8.99 -13.59
C LEU A 117 8.38 -10.40 -13.03
N ASP A 118 8.95 -10.67 -11.84
CA ASP A 118 8.61 -11.89 -11.12
C ASP A 118 7.16 -11.89 -10.63
N GLU A 119 6.62 -13.06 -10.35
CA GLU A 119 5.21 -13.22 -10.01
C GLU A 119 4.84 -12.50 -8.70
N GLU A 120 5.75 -12.37 -7.75
CA GLU A 120 5.52 -11.68 -6.48
C GLU A 120 5.35 -10.18 -6.70
N LEU A 121 6.19 -9.57 -7.55
CA LEU A 121 6.01 -8.17 -7.94
C LEU A 121 4.74 -7.95 -8.75
N GLN A 122 4.39 -8.88 -9.65
CA GLN A 122 3.12 -8.81 -10.39
C GLN A 122 1.92 -8.78 -9.44
N GLU A 123 1.94 -9.60 -8.39
CA GLU A 123 0.89 -9.61 -7.37
C GLU A 123 0.85 -8.31 -6.56
N LEU A 124 2.02 -7.82 -6.12
CA LEU A 124 2.14 -6.58 -5.35
C LEU A 124 1.60 -5.36 -6.11
N ILE A 125 1.83 -5.28 -7.42
CA ILE A 125 1.31 -4.17 -8.24
C ILE A 125 -0.16 -4.38 -8.66
N GLY A 126 -0.78 -5.50 -8.25
CA GLY A 126 -2.22 -5.71 -8.36
C GLY A 126 -2.66 -6.68 -9.46
N TYR A 127 -1.72 -7.32 -10.21
CA TYR A 127 -2.08 -8.38 -11.15
C TYR A 127 -2.38 -9.70 -10.42
N THR A 128 -3.31 -9.61 -9.49
CA THR A 128 -3.84 -10.74 -8.75
C THR A 128 -5.32 -10.51 -8.44
N GLN A 129 -6.08 -11.58 -8.37
CA GLN A 129 -7.47 -11.48 -7.97
C GLN A 129 -7.56 -11.14 -6.48
N GLY A 130 -8.28 -10.08 -6.16
CA GLY A 130 -8.65 -9.78 -4.78
C GLY A 130 -9.74 -10.72 -4.28
N THR A 131 -10.03 -10.63 -3.01
CA THR A 131 -11.09 -11.42 -2.35
C THR A 131 -12.41 -11.32 -3.11
N TYR A 132 -13.08 -12.43 -3.32
CA TYR A 132 -14.42 -12.51 -3.93
C TYR A 132 -14.56 -11.95 -5.36
N GLY A 133 -13.51 -11.99 -6.17
CA GLY A 133 -13.60 -11.60 -7.58
C GLY A 133 -13.29 -10.14 -7.85
N LEU A 134 -12.69 -9.41 -6.92
CA LEU A 134 -12.21 -8.06 -7.18
C LEU A 134 -11.05 -8.09 -8.19
N GLY A 135 -11.11 -7.20 -9.19
CA GLY A 135 -10.07 -7.05 -10.18
C GLY A 135 -10.24 -7.94 -11.42
N TYR A 136 -11.35 -8.67 -11.56
CA TYR A 136 -11.61 -9.39 -12.80
C TYR A 136 -11.66 -8.44 -14.00
N PHE A 137 -11.39 -8.98 -15.18
CA PHE A 137 -11.51 -8.24 -16.43
C PHE A 137 -12.16 -9.11 -17.52
N SER A 138 -12.61 -8.45 -18.57
CA SER A 138 -13.03 -9.09 -19.83
C SER A 138 -12.04 -8.69 -20.91
N ASP A 139 -11.54 -9.68 -21.68
CA ASP A 139 -10.59 -9.41 -22.75
C ASP A 139 -11.31 -8.69 -23.92
N PRO A 140 -10.96 -7.42 -24.21
CA PRO A 140 -11.63 -6.68 -25.28
C PRO A 140 -11.34 -7.24 -26.68
N GLU A 141 -10.29 -8.02 -26.86
CA GLU A 141 -9.91 -8.64 -28.13
C GLU A 141 -10.61 -9.99 -28.35
N LYS A 142 -11.18 -10.55 -27.29
CA LYS A 142 -11.92 -11.81 -27.33
C LYS A 142 -13.34 -11.56 -26.89
N PRO A 143 -14.23 -11.13 -27.82
CA PRO A 143 -15.64 -10.96 -27.48
C PRO A 143 -16.17 -12.31 -26.94
N ALA A 144 -16.56 -12.28 -25.68
CA ALA A 144 -17.02 -13.47 -24.98
C ALA A 144 -18.32 -13.97 -25.63
N GLU A 145 -18.31 -15.18 -26.17
CA GLU A 145 -19.54 -15.93 -26.44
C GLU A 145 -20.28 -16.26 -25.13
N LYS A 146 -19.57 -16.16 -24.01
CA LYS A 146 -20.05 -16.30 -22.65
C LYS A 146 -19.40 -15.23 -21.77
N PHE A 147 -20.13 -14.79 -20.77
CA PHE A 147 -19.66 -13.85 -19.76
C PHE A 147 -18.59 -14.51 -18.87
N ASP A 148 -17.34 -14.46 -19.31
CA ASP A 148 -16.21 -15.02 -18.58
C ASP A 148 -15.52 -13.93 -17.77
N LEU A 149 -15.60 -14.03 -16.43
CA LEU A 149 -14.83 -13.22 -15.52
C LEU A 149 -13.40 -13.75 -15.49
N MET A 150 -12.50 -13.07 -16.18
CA MET A 150 -11.09 -13.46 -16.24
C MET A 150 -10.33 -12.87 -15.03
N VAL A 151 -9.52 -13.71 -14.41
CA VAL A 151 -8.64 -13.23 -13.31
C VAL A 151 -7.46 -12.47 -13.90
N PRO A 152 -6.95 -11.42 -13.19
CA PRO A 152 -5.92 -10.50 -13.72
C PRO A 152 -4.63 -11.21 -14.17
N GLU A 153 -4.28 -12.31 -13.54
CA GLU A 153 -3.10 -13.14 -13.88
C GLU A 153 -3.13 -13.65 -15.32
N LEU A 154 -4.33 -13.89 -15.88
CA LEU A 154 -4.48 -14.33 -17.27
C LEU A 154 -4.05 -13.25 -18.27
N ALA A 155 -4.16 -11.97 -17.93
CA ALA A 155 -3.63 -10.89 -18.76
C ALA A 155 -2.10 -10.95 -18.89
N LEU A 156 -1.44 -11.59 -17.94
CA LEU A 156 0.00 -11.81 -17.94
C LEU A 156 0.40 -13.17 -18.56
N GLY A 157 -0.58 -14.00 -18.96
CA GLY A 157 -0.35 -15.31 -19.55
C GLY A 157 -0.07 -16.40 -18.53
N ARG A 158 -0.43 -16.22 -17.28
CA ARG A 158 -0.30 -17.21 -16.20
C ARG A 158 -1.61 -17.44 -15.46
N GLY A 159 -1.73 -18.57 -14.76
CA GLY A 159 -2.82 -18.82 -13.83
C GLY A 159 -2.59 -18.17 -12.46
N PRO A 160 -3.62 -18.15 -11.60
CA PRO A 160 -3.50 -17.66 -10.23
C PRO A 160 -2.57 -18.57 -9.40
N ARG A 161 -1.66 -17.99 -8.62
CA ARG A 161 -0.80 -18.74 -7.67
C ARG A 161 -1.59 -19.24 -6.46
N HIS A 162 -2.52 -18.43 -6.00
CA HIS A 162 -3.38 -18.75 -4.88
C HIS A 162 -4.82 -18.74 -5.37
N ARG A 163 -5.48 -19.89 -5.40
CA ARG A 163 -6.94 -19.90 -5.48
C ARG A 163 -7.44 -19.40 -4.12
N ALA A 164 -8.09 -18.25 -4.08
CA ALA A 164 -9.00 -17.98 -2.99
C ALA A 164 -10.04 -19.10 -3.01
N GLU A 165 -9.96 -20.04 -2.08
CA GLU A 165 -11.02 -21.02 -1.91
C GLU A 165 -12.26 -20.23 -1.53
N PHE A 166 -13.20 -20.16 -2.46
CA PHE A 166 -14.53 -19.61 -2.24
C PHE A 166 -15.24 -20.59 -1.30
N ASN A 167 -15.13 -20.36 0.00
CA ASN A 167 -15.86 -21.14 0.98
C ASN A 167 -17.31 -20.68 0.99
N THR A 168 -18.13 -21.34 0.15
CA THR A 168 -19.59 -21.10 0.08
C THR A 168 -20.30 -21.38 1.40
N ASP A 169 -19.68 -22.09 2.34
CA ASP A 169 -20.24 -22.35 3.68
C ASP A 169 -20.34 -21.09 4.55
N GLN A 170 -19.63 -20.03 4.21
CA GLN A 170 -19.76 -18.75 4.90
C GLN A 170 -20.97 -17.92 4.42
N LEU A 171 -21.44 -18.14 3.20
CA LEU A 171 -22.62 -17.44 2.67
C LEU A 171 -23.92 -18.04 3.21
N SER A 172 -23.97 -19.34 3.47
CA SER A 172 -25.15 -20.02 4.02
C SER A 172 -25.45 -19.66 5.48
N LYS A 173 -24.50 -19.06 6.21
CA LYS A 173 -24.69 -18.63 7.60
C LYS A 173 -25.32 -17.25 7.76
N VAL A 174 -25.43 -16.48 6.68
CA VAL A 174 -26.01 -15.13 6.70
C VAL A 174 -27.53 -15.14 6.49
N GLU A 175 -28.07 -16.23 5.96
CA GLU A 175 -29.53 -16.36 5.70
C GLU A 175 -30.34 -16.87 6.91
N SER A 176 -29.70 -17.14 8.05
CA SER A 176 -30.35 -17.74 9.23
C SER A 176 -30.37 -16.87 10.51
N THR A 177 -30.23 -15.53 10.35
CA THR A 177 -30.40 -14.61 11.50
C THR A 177 -31.48 -13.55 11.23
#